data_cf726dc354d937fb21b3b9d032f75ab1
#
_entry.id   cf726dc354d937fb21b3b9d032f75ab1
#
_cell.length_a   1.000
_cell.length_b   1.000
_cell.length_c   1.000
_cell.angle_alpha   90.00
_cell.angle_beta   90.00
_cell.angle_gamma   90.00
#
_symmetry.space_group_name_H-M   'P 1'
#
loop_
_entity.id
_entity.type
_entity.pdbx_description
1 polymer ?
#
loop_
_entity_poly.entity_id
_entity_poly.type
_entity_poly.pdbx_seq_one_letter_code
_entity_poly.pdbx_strand_id
1 'polypeptide(L)'
;MHRLIEAFNVMANHIQTLIEEVYKRNLTLAQTEMQLVRSQINPHFVYNTLETIRAEAYLHEQYAIADMTTLLGKTLRYGISRQGDCVTVETELAHLQDYITLQQMRLGKKLHVLINVPEELHECYMIRLVLQPLVENAIHHGLPAGEETGLIRVLGYQEDGDLFFSVSDNGDGIAPEELAHLQDYIAGSNSDYTSIGLRNTHCRLELFFGKPYGLSIRSVPGRGTSVTLRMPLMHKP
;
A
#
# COMPACT_ATOMS: atom_id res chain seq x y z
N MET A 1 42.68 -31.89 17.89
CA MET A 1 41.62 -30.95 18.28
C MET A 1 41.47 -29.80 17.27
N HIS A 2 42.57 -29.16 16.79
CA HIS A 2 42.53 -28.03 15.84
C HIS A 2 41.82 -28.36 14.51
N ARG A 3 42.18 -29.51 13.89
CA ARG A 3 41.55 -29.99 12.64
C ARG A 3 40.03 -30.23 12.73
N LEU A 4 39.52 -30.60 13.91
CA LEU A 4 38.09 -30.83 14.11
C LEU A 4 37.31 -29.52 14.15
N ILE A 5 37.89 -28.49 14.77
CA ILE A 5 37.32 -27.15 14.85
C ILE A 5 37.30 -26.49 13.45
N GLU A 6 38.39 -26.64 12.69
CA GLU A 6 38.44 -26.15 11.30
C GLU A 6 37.39 -26.82 10.41
N ALA A 7 37.24 -28.15 10.49
CA ALA A 7 36.23 -28.87 9.73
C ALA A 7 34.82 -28.45 10.11
N PHE A 8 34.56 -28.22 11.41
CA PHE A 8 33.27 -27.73 11.90
C PHE A 8 32.96 -26.31 11.38
N ASN A 9 33.93 -25.39 11.41
CA ASN A 9 33.77 -24.04 10.90
C ASN A 9 33.52 -24.01 9.38
N VAL A 10 34.21 -24.84 8.62
CA VAL A 10 33.98 -24.98 7.17
C VAL A 10 32.58 -25.51 6.88
N MET A 11 32.11 -26.49 7.65
CA MET A 11 30.75 -27.04 7.51
C MET A 11 29.70 -26.01 7.90
N ALA A 12 29.87 -25.26 8.98
CA ALA A 12 28.97 -24.21 9.41
C ALA A 12 28.84 -23.11 8.34
N ASN A 13 29.95 -22.64 7.80
CA ASN A 13 29.96 -21.66 6.70
C ASN A 13 29.29 -22.20 5.43
N HIS A 14 29.49 -23.48 5.11
CA HIS A 14 28.86 -24.08 3.94
C HIS A 14 27.34 -24.19 4.12
N ILE A 15 26.88 -24.58 5.32
CA ILE A 15 25.43 -24.60 5.66
C ILE A 15 24.84 -23.21 5.55
N GLN A 16 25.52 -22.17 6.05
CA GLN A 16 25.05 -20.78 5.96
C GLN A 16 24.92 -20.31 4.50
N THR A 17 25.92 -20.63 3.65
CA THR A 17 25.87 -20.33 2.22
C THR A 17 24.71 -21.06 1.53
N LEU A 18 24.48 -22.34 1.85
CA LEU A 18 23.35 -23.11 1.30
C LEU A 18 21.99 -22.52 1.71
N ILE A 19 21.86 -22.09 2.96
CA ILE A 19 20.63 -21.44 3.46
C ILE A 19 20.37 -20.14 2.69
N GLU A 20 21.40 -19.31 2.48
CA GLU A 20 21.30 -18.07 1.71
C GLU A 20 20.94 -18.33 0.23
N GLU A 21 21.52 -19.35 -0.38
CA GLU A 21 21.18 -19.76 -1.76
C GLU A 21 19.74 -20.25 -1.88
N VAL A 22 19.27 -21.09 -0.96
CA VAL A 22 17.88 -21.58 -0.93
C VAL A 22 16.93 -20.43 -0.73
N TYR A 23 17.24 -19.51 0.18
CA TYR A 23 16.43 -18.30 0.42
C TYR A 23 16.33 -17.43 -0.84
N LYS A 24 17.47 -17.14 -1.50
CA LYS A 24 17.48 -16.38 -2.75
C LYS A 24 16.69 -17.06 -3.87
N ARG A 25 16.81 -18.38 -4.01
CA ARG A 25 16.04 -19.15 -5.01
C ARG A 25 14.54 -19.07 -4.75
N ASN A 26 14.10 -19.23 -3.49
CA ASN A 26 12.70 -19.14 -3.13
C ASN A 26 12.14 -17.73 -3.36
N LEU A 27 12.93 -16.68 -3.07
CA LEU A 27 12.55 -15.30 -3.37
C LEU A 27 12.39 -15.06 -4.87
N THR A 28 13.32 -15.57 -5.69
CA THR A 28 13.26 -15.46 -7.16
C THR A 28 12.06 -16.23 -7.73
N LEU A 29 11.77 -17.43 -7.20
CA LEU A 29 10.60 -18.21 -7.61
C LEU A 29 9.31 -17.47 -7.28
N ALA A 30 9.15 -16.96 -6.07
CA ALA A 30 7.98 -16.18 -5.66
C ALA A 30 7.80 -14.92 -6.52
N GLN A 31 8.89 -14.22 -6.84
CA GLN A 31 8.87 -13.07 -7.75
C GLN A 31 8.44 -13.46 -9.18
N THR A 32 8.93 -14.61 -9.68
CA THR A 32 8.59 -15.10 -11.01
C THR A 32 7.13 -15.55 -11.09
N GLU A 33 6.63 -16.25 -10.08
CA GLU A 33 5.22 -16.64 -9.99
C GLU A 33 4.30 -15.41 -9.91
N MET A 34 4.70 -14.40 -9.15
CA MET A 34 3.97 -13.13 -9.08
C MET A 34 3.97 -12.39 -10.42
N GLN A 35 5.07 -12.45 -11.18
CA GLN A 35 5.15 -11.91 -12.54
C GLN A 35 4.27 -12.68 -13.53
N LEU A 36 4.21 -14.02 -13.41
CA LEU A 36 3.33 -14.85 -14.24
C LEU A 36 1.85 -14.52 -13.99
N VAL A 37 1.42 -14.42 -12.74
CA VAL A 37 0.05 -14.04 -12.39
C VAL A 37 -0.27 -12.63 -12.90
N ARG A 38 0.65 -11.66 -12.77
CA ARG A 38 0.49 -10.31 -13.34
C ARG A 38 0.45 -10.31 -14.88
N SER A 39 1.13 -11.23 -15.55
CA SER A 39 1.16 -11.32 -17.02
C SER A 39 -0.12 -11.94 -17.61
N GLN A 40 -0.88 -12.69 -16.81
CA GLN A 40 -2.16 -13.28 -17.26
C GLN A 40 -3.26 -12.22 -17.46
N ILE A 41 -3.17 -11.07 -16.79
CA ILE A 41 -4.02 -9.92 -17.12
C ILE A 41 -3.29 -9.15 -18.22
N ASN A 42 -3.81 -9.21 -19.46
CA ASN A 42 -3.27 -8.38 -20.54
C ASN A 42 -3.64 -6.90 -20.28
N PRO A 43 -2.68 -6.03 -19.83
CA PRO A 43 -3.02 -4.65 -19.49
C PRO A 43 -3.57 -3.88 -20.67
N HIS A 44 -3.07 -4.18 -21.87
CA HIS A 44 -3.52 -3.55 -23.11
C HIS A 44 -4.99 -3.88 -23.44
N PHE A 45 -5.41 -5.11 -23.21
CA PHE A 45 -6.82 -5.49 -23.38
C PHE A 45 -7.73 -4.71 -22.44
N VAL A 46 -7.33 -4.60 -21.15
CA VAL A 46 -8.11 -3.86 -20.16
C VAL A 46 -8.20 -2.36 -20.53
N TYR A 47 -7.09 -1.74 -20.93
CA TYR A 47 -7.10 -0.33 -21.36
C TYR A 47 -7.97 -0.11 -22.59
N ASN A 48 -7.86 -0.95 -23.62
CA ASN A 48 -8.66 -0.81 -24.82
C ASN A 48 -10.16 -0.99 -24.52
N THR A 49 -10.52 -1.92 -23.63
CA THR A 49 -11.90 -2.10 -23.22
C THR A 49 -12.42 -0.86 -22.47
N LEU A 50 -11.63 -0.30 -21.55
CA LEU A 50 -12.00 0.94 -20.84
C LEU A 50 -12.16 2.12 -21.80
N GLU A 51 -11.26 2.28 -22.79
CA GLU A 51 -11.39 3.32 -23.80
C GLU A 51 -12.64 3.16 -24.66
N THR A 52 -13.01 1.91 -25.00
CA THR A 52 -14.27 1.63 -25.72
C THR A 52 -15.49 2.01 -24.88
N ILE A 53 -15.51 1.64 -23.60
CA ILE A 53 -16.60 1.99 -22.67
C ILE A 53 -16.68 3.53 -22.52
N ARG A 54 -15.54 4.21 -22.40
CA ARG A 54 -15.47 5.67 -22.31
C ARG A 54 -16.06 6.33 -23.55
N ALA A 55 -15.67 5.87 -24.74
CA ALA A 55 -16.15 6.43 -26.00
C ALA A 55 -17.67 6.22 -26.14
N GLU A 56 -18.18 5.07 -25.82
CA GLU A 56 -19.61 4.76 -25.84
C GLU A 56 -20.40 5.61 -24.85
N ALA A 57 -19.86 5.80 -23.63
CA ALA A 57 -20.46 6.66 -22.62
C ALA A 57 -20.55 8.14 -23.11
N TYR A 58 -19.51 8.65 -23.80
CA TYR A 58 -19.55 9.99 -24.40
C TYR A 58 -20.60 10.09 -25.50
N LEU A 59 -20.73 9.10 -26.39
CA LEU A 59 -21.72 9.08 -27.44
C LEU A 59 -23.17 9.13 -26.92
N HIS A 60 -23.39 8.58 -25.73
CA HIS A 60 -24.69 8.58 -25.04
C HIS A 60 -24.80 9.64 -23.95
N GLU A 61 -23.93 10.66 -23.94
CA GLU A 61 -23.93 11.77 -22.98
C GLU A 61 -23.85 11.33 -21.50
N GLN A 62 -23.31 10.13 -21.26
CA GLN A 62 -23.11 9.56 -19.91
C GLN A 62 -21.74 9.97 -19.34
N TYR A 63 -21.54 11.28 -19.12
CA TYR A 63 -20.24 11.84 -18.72
C TYR A 63 -19.70 11.26 -17.42
N ALA A 64 -20.57 11.01 -16.43
CA ALA A 64 -20.13 10.39 -15.18
C ALA A 64 -19.49 9.00 -15.39
N ILE A 65 -20.05 8.19 -16.31
CA ILE A 65 -19.48 6.86 -16.65
C ILE A 65 -18.14 7.05 -17.37
N ALA A 66 -18.03 8.02 -18.28
CA ALA A 66 -16.80 8.33 -18.99
C ALA A 66 -15.68 8.74 -18.02
N ASP A 67 -16.00 9.60 -17.04
CA ASP A 67 -15.05 10.05 -16.03
C ASP A 67 -14.62 8.90 -15.12
N MET A 68 -15.55 8.07 -14.63
CA MET A 68 -15.23 6.86 -13.84
C MET A 68 -14.30 5.93 -14.60
N THR A 69 -14.57 5.71 -15.89
CA THR A 69 -13.77 4.83 -16.75
C THR A 69 -12.35 5.40 -16.93
N THR A 70 -12.24 6.72 -17.09
CA THR A 70 -10.95 7.41 -17.19
C THR A 70 -10.12 7.27 -15.92
N LEU A 71 -10.73 7.52 -14.75
CA LEU A 71 -10.06 7.38 -13.44
C LEU A 71 -9.63 5.94 -13.18
N LEU A 72 -10.49 4.97 -13.50
CA LEU A 72 -10.16 3.55 -13.39
C LEU A 72 -8.96 3.19 -14.28
N GLY A 73 -8.94 3.67 -15.52
CA GLY A 73 -7.82 3.45 -16.45
C GLY A 73 -6.50 4.04 -15.92
N LYS A 74 -6.52 5.25 -15.34
CA LYS A 74 -5.36 5.88 -14.71
C LYS A 74 -4.87 5.08 -13.50
N THR A 75 -5.77 4.68 -12.61
CA THR A 75 -5.46 3.90 -11.40
C THR A 75 -4.82 2.56 -11.76
N LEU A 76 -5.38 1.84 -12.72
CA LEU A 76 -4.81 0.59 -13.22
C LEU A 76 -3.45 0.79 -13.88
N ARG A 77 -3.28 1.83 -14.70
CA ARG A 77 -2.01 2.14 -15.37
C ARG A 77 -0.91 2.42 -14.35
N TYR A 78 -1.20 3.18 -13.33
CA TYR A 78 -0.26 3.43 -12.24
C TYR A 78 0.10 2.12 -11.53
N GLY A 79 -0.85 1.24 -11.22
CA GLY A 79 -0.61 -0.05 -10.57
C GLY A 79 0.25 -1.03 -11.38
N ILE A 80 0.12 -1.04 -12.70
CA ILE A 80 0.79 -2.00 -13.59
C ILE A 80 2.10 -1.46 -14.16
N SER A 81 2.30 -0.13 -14.15
CA SER A 81 3.48 0.52 -14.74
C SER A 81 4.78 -0.02 -14.15
N ARG A 82 5.79 -0.24 -15.01
CA ARG A 82 7.14 -0.69 -14.65
C ARG A 82 8.12 0.46 -14.34
N GLN A 83 7.64 1.67 -14.13
CA GLN A 83 8.47 2.83 -13.81
C GLN A 83 8.88 2.77 -12.34
N GLY A 84 10.09 2.30 -12.05
CA GLY A 84 10.76 2.37 -10.77
C GLY A 84 9.94 1.97 -9.52
N ASP A 85 10.59 1.59 -8.46
CA ASP A 85 9.93 1.29 -7.18
C ASP A 85 9.65 2.55 -6.35
N CYS A 86 10.34 3.67 -6.66
CA CYS A 86 10.19 4.95 -5.99
C CYS A 86 9.60 6.02 -6.94
N VAL A 87 8.78 6.88 -6.38
CA VAL A 87 8.15 8.04 -7.04
C VAL A 87 8.21 9.24 -6.10
N THR A 88 7.94 10.45 -6.60
CA THR A 88 7.77 11.61 -5.73
C THR A 88 6.46 11.50 -4.94
N VAL A 89 6.43 12.11 -3.76
CA VAL A 89 5.22 12.26 -2.95
C VAL A 89 4.09 12.88 -3.76
N GLU A 90 4.38 13.91 -4.59
CA GLU A 90 3.42 14.54 -5.50
C GLU A 90 2.77 13.51 -6.43
N THR A 91 3.59 12.64 -7.04
CA THR A 91 3.09 11.59 -7.96
C THR A 91 2.18 10.59 -7.23
N GLU A 92 2.55 10.16 -6.03
CA GLU A 92 1.74 9.23 -5.22
C GLU A 92 0.43 9.89 -4.76
N LEU A 93 0.48 11.18 -4.36
CA LEU A 93 -0.71 11.96 -3.98
C LEU A 93 -1.66 12.18 -5.17
N ALA A 94 -1.13 12.47 -6.37
CA ALA A 94 -1.94 12.60 -7.56
C ALA A 94 -2.68 11.30 -7.91
N HIS A 95 -1.98 10.17 -7.81
CA HIS A 95 -2.60 8.86 -7.96
C HIS A 95 -3.66 8.58 -6.87
N LEU A 96 -3.34 8.88 -5.61
CA LEU A 96 -4.27 8.73 -4.49
C LEU A 96 -5.53 9.58 -4.70
N GLN A 97 -5.40 10.80 -5.21
CA GLN A 97 -6.51 11.68 -5.52
C GLN A 97 -7.42 11.10 -6.63
N ASP A 98 -6.84 10.53 -7.69
CA ASP A 98 -7.61 9.84 -8.74
C ASP A 98 -8.41 8.66 -8.15
N TYR A 99 -7.79 7.86 -7.27
CA TYR A 99 -8.45 6.77 -6.57
C TYR A 99 -9.58 7.25 -5.66
N ILE A 100 -9.34 8.28 -4.84
CA ILE A 100 -10.34 8.86 -3.93
C ILE A 100 -11.54 9.40 -4.73
N THR A 101 -11.29 10.11 -5.83
CA THR A 101 -12.34 10.64 -6.69
C THR A 101 -13.22 9.50 -7.24
N LEU A 102 -12.60 8.43 -7.70
CA LEU A 102 -13.33 7.23 -8.16
C LEU A 102 -14.21 6.63 -7.04
N GLN A 103 -13.70 6.54 -5.82
CA GLN A 103 -14.46 6.03 -4.67
C GLN A 103 -15.60 6.97 -4.28
N GLN A 104 -15.37 8.29 -4.34
CA GLN A 104 -16.43 9.29 -4.08
C GLN A 104 -17.55 9.24 -5.13
N MET A 105 -17.21 9.00 -6.40
CA MET A 105 -18.24 8.80 -7.44
C MET A 105 -19.08 7.54 -7.17
N ARG A 106 -18.47 6.49 -6.60
CA ARG A 106 -19.15 5.23 -6.24
C ARG A 106 -20.00 5.34 -4.97
N LEU A 107 -19.48 5.99 -3.94
CA LEU A 107 -20.09 6.05 -2.60
C LEU A 107 -20.94 7.32 -2.38
N GLY A 108 -20.84 8.28 -3.28
CA GLY A 108 -21.56 9.55 -3.21
C GLY A 108 -21.13 10.41 -2.01
N LYS A 109 -22.07 11.07 -1.39
CA LYS A 109 -21.83 11.99 -0.26
C LYS A 109 -21.41 11.29 1.05
N LYS A 110 -21.33 9.96 1.05
CA LYS A 110 -20.97 9.19 2.25
C LYS A 110 -19.47 9.19 2.54
N LEU A 111 -18.62 9.66 1.62
CA LEU A 111 -17.17 9.66 1.78
C LEU A 111 -16.60 11.07 1.63
N HIS A 112 -16.01 11.58 2.71
CA HIS A 112 -15.17 12.77 2.69
C HIS A 112 -13.73 12.41 2.99
N VAL A 113 -12.80 12.88 2.15
CA VAL A 113 -11.36 12.68 2.34
C VAL A 113 -10.67 14.04 2.35
N LEU A 114 -9.86 14.28 3.39
CA LEU A 114 -9.04 15.47 3.54
C LEU A 114 -7.57 15.05 3.44
N ILE A 115 -6.85 15.64 2.50
CA ILE A 115 -5.40 15.43 2.33
C ILE A 115 -4.71 16.72 2.77
N ASN A 116 -3.81 16.59 3.75
CA ASN A 116 -2.99 17.69 4.24
C ASN A 116 -1.52 17.23 4.28
N VAL A 117 -0.78 17.56 3.23
CA VAL A 117 0.65 17.25 3.08
C VAL A 117 1.34 18.55 2.68
N PRO A 118 2.32 19.03 3.46
CA PRO A 118 3.08 20.23 3.13
C PRO A 118 3.74 20.16 1.77
N GLU A 119 3.76 21.28 1.03
CA GLU A 119 4.33 21.36 -0.33
C GLU A 119 5.82 21.02 -0.34
N GLU A 120 6.55 21.32 0.75
CA GLU A 120 7.97 21.01 0.89
C GLU A 120 8.27 19.50 0.81
N LEU A 121 7.28 18.64 1.09
CA LEU A 121 7.41 17.20 1.02
C LEU A 121 7.10 16.64 -0.37
N HIS A 122 6.50 17.41 -1.27
CA HIS A 122 6.05 16.93 -2.57
C HIS A 122 7.19 16.43 -3.46
N GLU A 123 8.38 17.03 -3.36
CA GLU A 123 9.57 16.62 -4.11
C GLU A 123 10.34 15.46 -3.47
N CYS A 124 9.99 15.07 -2.23
CA CYS A 124 10.57 13.91 -1.59
C CYS A 124 10.13 12.62 -2.28
N TYR A 125 10.98 11.60 -2.20
CA TYR A 125 10.70 10.29 -2.79
C TYR A 125 10.10 9.33 -1.78
N MET A 126 9.24 8.45 -2.25
CA MET A 126 8.60 7.38 -1.47
C MET A 126 8.40 6.14 -2.34
N ILE A 127 8.18 4.99 -1.69
CA ILE A 127 7.79 3.78 -2.41
C ILE A 127 6.39 3.98 -3.01
N ARG A 128 6.24 3.57 -4.24
CA ARG A 128 4.99 3.58 -5.00
C ARG A 128 3.91 2.71 -4.35
N LEU A 129 2.63 3.11 -4.46
CA LEU A 129 1.47 2.32 -4.01
C LEU A 129 1.55 1.93 -2.53
N VAL A 130 1.96 2.84 -1.67
CA VAL A 130 1.95 2.62 -0.21
C VAL A 130 0.84 3.41 0.49
N LEU A 131 0.36 4.53 -0.10
CA LEU A 131 -0.74 5.29 0.49
C LEU A 131 -2.12 4.72 0.14
N GLN A 132 -2.30 4.22 -1.08
CA GLN A 132 -3.59 3.66 -1.52
C GLN A 132 -4.09 2.53 -0.61
N PRO A 133 -3.30 1.51 -0.21
CA PRO A 133 -3.78 0.45 0.68
C PRO A 133 -4.22 0.95 2.06
N LEU A 134 -3.63 2.04 2.56
CA LEU A 134 -4.03 2.64 3.82
C LEU A 134 -5.40 3.31 3.70
N VAL A 135 -5.60 4.10 2.64
CA VAL A 135 -6.88 4.76 2.35
C VAL A 135 -7.95 3.73 1.99
N GLU A 136 -7.60 2.67 1.26
CA GLU A 136 -8.50 1.57 0.93
C GLU A 136 -9.00 0.87 2.19
N ASN A 137 -8.10 0.59 3.14
CA ASN A 137 -8.46 0.04 4.45
C ASN A 137 -9.40 0.98 5.23
N ALA A 138 -9.11 2.28 5.25
CA ALA A 138 -9.97 3.27 5.89
C ALA A 138 -11.37 3.37 5.22
N ILE A 139 -11.46 3.23 3.89
CA ILE A 139 -12.75 3.19 3.18
C ILE A 139 -13.53 1.91 3.51
N HIS A 140 -12.86 0.75 3.56
CA HIS A 140 -13.53 -0.54 3.77
C HIS A 140 -13.98 -0.77 5.22
N HIS A 141 -13.20 -0.32 6.19
CA HIS A 141 -13.41 -0.61 7.61
C HIS A 141 -13.71 0.63 8.45
N GLY A 142 -13.41 1.82 7.94
CA GLY A 142 -13.54 3.09 8.64
C GLY A 142 -14.77 3.90 8.23
N LEU A 143 -15.67 3.38 7.40
CA LEU A 143 -16.95 4.02 7.15
C LEU A 143 -17.95 3.61 8.24
N PRO A 144 -18.54 4.56 8.96
CA PRO A 144 -19.52 4.23 10.01
C PRO A 144 -20.73 3.50 9.43
N ALA A 145 -21.28 2.58 10.22
CA ALA A 145 -22.49 1.86 9.85
C ALA A 145 -23.69 2.82 9.86
N GLY A 146 -24.37 2.98 8.73
CA GLY A 146 -25.61 3.78 8.64
C GLY A 146 -25.52 4.98 7.69
N GLU A 147 -26.20 6.08 8.07
CA GLU A 147 -26.29 7.31 7.26
C GLU A 147 -25.18 8.33 7.54
N GLU A 148 -24.32 8.07 8.52
CA GLU A 148 -23.23 8.95 8.88
C GLU A 148 -22.18 9.02 7.78
N THR A 149 -21.59 10.20 7.65
CA THR A 149 -20.55 10.46 6.67
C THR A 149 -19.19 9.94 7.17
N GLY A 150 -18.57 9.08 6.42
CA GLY A 150 -17.21 8.66 6.67
C GLY A 150 -16.21 9.79 6.36
N LEU A 151 -15.40 10.13 7.34
CA LEU A 151 -14.33 11.12 7.22
C LEU A 151 -12.97 10.43 7.30
N ILE A 152 -12.20 10.55 6.24
CA ILE A 152 -10.82 10.07 6.20
C ILE A 152 -9.88 11.27 6.13
N ARG A 153 -8.82 11.26 6.94
CA ARG A 153 -7.76 12.28 6.91
C ARG A 153 -6.44 11.63 6.56
N VAL A 154 -5.76 12.19 5.57
CA VAL A 154 -4.40 11.84 5.18
C VAL A 154 -3.50 13.01 5.59
N LEU A 155 -2.57 12.77 6.50
CA LEU A 155 -1.61 13.76 6.98
C LEU A 155 -0.20 13.30 6.59
N GLY A 156 0.58 14.17 5.97
CA GLY A 156 2.01 13.98 5.75
C GLY A 156 2.82 14.93 6.61
N TYR A 157 3.89 14.46 7.24
CA TYR A 157 4.80 15.29 8.02
C TYR A 157 6.20 14.67 8.07
N GLN A 158 7.17 15.50 8.42
CA GLN A 158 8.55 15.09 8.65
C GLN A 158 8.88 15.24 10.14
N GLU A 159 9.59 14.27 10.71
CA GLU A 159 10.09 14.31 12.07
C GLU A 159 11.41 13.51 12.16
N ASP A 160 12.44 14.08 12.79
CA ASP A 160 13.75 13.45 13.05
C ASP A 160 14.43 12.81 11.82
N GLY A 161 14.23 13.38 10.62
CA GLY A 161 14.81 12.86 9.37
C GLY A 161 14.00 11.76 8.71
N ASP A 162 12.85 11.42 9.25
CA ASP A 162 11.90 10.46 8.69
C ASP A 162 10.67 11.16 8.11
N LEU A 163 10.06 10.51 7.14
CA LEU A 163 8.82 10.89 6.50
C LEU A 163 7.68 10.02 7.03
N PHE A 164 6.61 10.67 7.46
CA PHE A 164 5.44 10.02 8.00
C PHE A 164 4.20 10.36 7.19
N PHE A 165 3.34 9.36 6.99
CA PHE A 165 1.98 9.54 6.51
C PHE A 165 1.01 8.84 7.45
N SER A 166 0.04 9.58 7.96
CA SER A 166 -1.01 9.05 8.83
C SER A 166 -2.35 9.11 8.11
N VAL A 167 -3.01 7.97 7.98
CA VAL A 167 -4.38 7.86 7.46
C VAL A 167 -5.30 7.50 8.61
N SER A 168 -6.24 8.37 8.91
CA SER A 168 -7.20 8.17 10.01
C SER A 168 -8.64 8.27 9.51
N ASP A 169 -9.49 7.42 10.04
CA ASP A 169 -10.94 7.38 9.81
C ASP A 169 -11.72 7.71 11.10
N ASN A 170 -13.02 7.95 10.95
CA ASN A 170 -13.97 8.16 12.03
C ASN A 170 -14.95 6.98 12.20
N GLY A 171 -14.55 5.77 11.80
CA GLY A 171 -15.36 4.57 11.88
C GLY A 171 -15.51 3.99 13.29
N ASP A 172 -15.98 2.75 13.37
CA ASP A 172 -16.31 2.09 14.63
C ASP A 172 -15.07 1.75 15.48
N GLY A 173 -13.86 1.86 14.90
CA GLY A 173 -12.63 1.47 15.55
C GLY A 173 -12.50 -0.05 15.74
N ILE A 174 -11.43 -0.48 16.39
CA ILE A 174 -11.07 -1.89 16.58
C ILE A 174 -10.96 -2.17 18.09
N ALA A 175 -11.51 -3.28 18.54
CA ALA A 175 -11.39 -3.71 19.93
C ALA A 175 -9.92 -4.00 20.29
N PRO A 176 -9.48 -3.76 21.56
CA PRO A 176 -8.08 -3.91 21.94
C PRO A 176 -7.46 -5.29 21.65
N GLU A 177 -8.24 -6.36 21.85
CA GLU A 177 -7.81 -7.74 21.58
C GLU A 177 -7.59 -7.95 20.07
N GLU A 178 -8.52 -7.52 19.25
CA GLU A 178 -8.44 -7.60 17.79
C GLU A 178 -7.31 -6.72 17.24
N LEU A 179 -7.11 -5.52 17.80
CA LEU A 179 -6.00 -4.64 17.44
C LEU A 179 -4.65 -5.29 17.71
N ALA A 180 -4.48 -5.95 18.86
CA ALA A 180 -3.25 -6.67 19.18
C ALA A 180 -2.98 -7.80 18.16
N HIS A 181 -4.01 -8.61 17.82
CA HIS A 181 -3.90 -9.62 16.78
C HIS A 181 -3.53 -9.05 15.41
N LEU A 182 -4.11 -7.92 15.03
CA LEU A 182 -3.80 -7.23 13.77
C LEU A 182 -2.35 -6.71 13.75
N GLN A 183 -1.87 -6.16 14.86
CA GLN A 183 -0.48 -5.70 15.00
C GLN A 183 0.50 -6.86 14.88
N ASP A 184 0.24 -8.00 15.55
CA ASP A 184 1.04 -9.23 15.45
C ASP A 184 1.04 -9.81 14.04
N TYR A 185 -0.10 -9.77 13.35
CA TYR A 185 -0.21 -10.21 11.96
C TYR A 185 0.64 -9.36 11.02
N ILE A 186 0.59 -8.04 11.17
CA ILE A 186 1.37 -7.11 10.33
C ILE A 186 2.86 -7.27 10.60
N ALA A 187 3.26 -7.48 11.86
CA ALA A 187 4.65 -7.75 12.25
C ALA A 187 5.15 -9.16 11.83
N GLY A 188 4.30 -9.98 11.19
CA GLY A 188 4.68 -11.27 10.65
C GLY A 188 4.61 -12.44 11.63
N SER A 189 4.08 -12.23 12.85
CA SER A 189 4.05 -13.25 13.91
C SER A 189 2.87 -14.23 13.82
N ASN A 190 1.86 -13.95 12.97
CA ASN A 190 0.65 -14.77 12.83
C ASN A 190 0.18 -14.85 11.37
N SER A 191 -0.42 -15.98 10.93
CA SER A 191 -0.82 -16.23 9.54
C SER A 191 -2.32 -16.11 9.27
N ASP A 192 -3.17 -15.94 10.27
CA ASP A 192 -4.61 -16.19 10.18
C ASP A 192 -5.49 -14.94 9.92
N TYR A 193 -4.94 -13.85 9.42
CA TYR A 193 -5.70 -12.62 9.19
C TYR A 193 -5.85 -12.28 7.70
N THR A 194 -6.98 -11.65 7.31
CA THR A 194 -7.33 -11.35 5.90
C THR A 194 -6.88 -9.98 5.40
N SER A 195 -6.24 -9.13 6.22
CA SER A 195 -5.80 -7.79 5.84
C SER A 195 -4.50 -7.81 5.01
N ILE A 196 -4.57 -8.41 3.83
CA ILE A 196 -3.42 -8.63 2.92
C ILE A 196 -2.75 -7.30 2.53
N GLY A 197 -3.50 -6.22 2.35
CA GLY A 197 -3.00 -4.94 1.86
C GLY A 197 -2.04 -4.24 2.82
N LEU A 198 -2.41 -4.12 4.10
CA LEU A 198 -1.57 -3.46 5.11
C LEU A 198 -0.30 -4.26 5.40
N ARG A 199 -0.41 -5.58 5.56
CA ARG A 199 0.75 -6.45 5.77
C ARG A 199 1.74 -6.35 4.61
N ASN A 200 1.25 -6.42 3.36
CA ASN A 200 2.10 -6.29 2.19
C ASN A 200 2.81 -4.94 2.15
N THR A 201 2.12 -3.86 2.52
CA THR A 201 2.72 -2.52 2.59
C THR A 201 3.79 -2.45 3.67
N HIS A 202 3.53 -3.00 4.87
CA HIS A 202 4.50 -3.07 5.96
C HIS A 202 5.76 -3.87 5.55
N CYS A 203 5.57 -5.08 5.03
CA CYS A 203 6.68 -5.93 4.58
C CYS A 203 7.51 -5.28 3.46
N ARG A 204 6.85 -4.56 2.53
CA ARG A 204 7.57 -3.82 1.47
C ARG A 204 8.44 -2.71 2.05
N LEU A 205 7.95 -1.96 3.03
CA LEU A 205 8.72 -0.91 3.71
C LEU A 205 9.90 -1.49 4.47
N GLU A 206 9.69 -2.56 5.24
CA GLU A 206 10.78 -3.25 5.95
C GLU A 206 11.81 -3.85 4.99
N LEU A 207 11.37 -4.44 3.89
CA LEU A 207 12.28 -5.04 2.89
C LEU A 207 13.13 -3.96 2.19
N PHE A 208 12.55 -2.79 1.94
CA PHE A 208 13.21 -1.73 1.19
C PHE A 208 14.15 -0.90 2.07
N PHE A 209 13.74 -0.59 3.30
CA PHE A 209 14.45 0.32 4.19
C PHE A 209 15.04 -0.34 5.44
N GLY A 210 14.64 -1.58 5.75
CA GLY A 210 14.98 -2.22 7.01
C GLY A 210 14.15 -1.73 8.19
N LYS A 211 14.41 -2.29 9.38
CA LYS A 211 13.82 -1.79 10.63
C LYS A 211 14.46 -0.44 11.02
N PRO A 212 13.71 0.52 11.60
CA PRO A 212 12.36 0.40 12.19
C PRO A 212 11.23 0.87 11.27
N TYR A 213 11.41 0.89 9.95
CA TYR A 213 10.43 1.41 9.00
C TYR A 213 9.28 0.43 8.77
N GLY A 214 8.09 0.96 8.47
CA GLY A 214 6.89 0.15 8.28
C GLY A 214 5.61 0.87 8.69
N LEU A 215 4.59 0.09 9.08
CA LEU A 215 3.30 0.59 9.53
C LEU A 215 3.13 0.43 11.04
N SER A 216 2.47 1.40 11.65
CA SER A 216 1.92 1.30 13.01
C SER A 216 0.43 1.60 12.99
N ILE A 217 -0.35 0.92 13.82
CA ILE A 217 -1.80 1.08 13.89
C ILE A 217 -2.21 1.45 15.31
N ARG A 218 -3.09 2.45 15.39
CA ARG A 218 -3.77 2.85 16.64
C ARG A 218 -5.26 2.89 16.36
N SER A 219 -6.06 2.38 17.28
CA SER A 219 -7.51 2.39 17.17
C SER A 219 -8.15 2.49 18.55
N VAL A 220 -9.30 3.12 18.60
CA VAL A 220 -10.12 3.21 19.81
C VAL A 220 -11.56 2.89 19.40
N PRO A 221 -12.22 1.92 20.03
CA PRO A 221 -13.62 1.60 19.75
C PRO A 221 -14.51 2.84 19.81
N GLY A 222 -15.34 3.04 18.78
CA GLY A 222 -16.22 4.19 18.63
C GLY A 222 -15.54 5.52 18.27
N ARG A 223 -14.21 5.52 17.97
CA ARG A 223 -13.47 6.73 17.61
C ARG A 223 -12.67 6.62 16.31
N GLY A 224 -12.71 5.43 15.68
CA GLY A 224 -12.01 5.16 14.43
C GLY A 224 -10.63 4.59 14.59
N THR A 225 -9.92 4.50 13.47
CA THR A 225 -8.58 3.90 13.36
C THR A 225 -7.62 4.89 12.71
N SER A 226 -6.34 4.80 13.09
CA SER A 226 -5.25 5.55 12.46
C SER A 226 -4.13 4.59 12.12
N VAL A 227 -3.76 4.54 10.85
CA VAL A 227 -2.61 3.80 10.33
C VAL A 227 -1.53 4.79 9.95
N THR A 228 -0.36 4.66 10.55
CA THR A 228 0.78 5.55 10.29
C THR A 228 1.89 4.76 9.60
N LEU A 229 2.32 5.25 8.46
CA LEU A 229 3.48 4.80 7.70
C LEU A 229 4.69 5.63 8.13
N ARG A 230 5.84 4.97 8.36
CA ARG A 230 7.14 5.59 8.60
C ARG A 230 8.15 5.08 7.59
N MET A 231 8.92 5.98 7.01
CA MET A 231 10.02 5.70 6.09
C MET A 231 11.09 6.80 6.21
N PRO A 232 12.33 6.58 5.74
CA PRO A 232 13.33 7.63 5.74
C PRO A 232 12.94 8.75 4.77
N LEU A 233 13.30 9.99 5.11
CA LEU A 233 13.16 11.12 4.19
C LEU A 233 14.15 10.98 3.04
N MET A 234 13.67 10.87 1.81
CA MET A 234 14.51 10.70 0.61
C MET A 234 14.32 11.87 -0.35
N HIS A 235 15.42 12.50 -0.75
CA HIS A 235 15.45 13.54 -1.81
C HIS A 235 15.89 12.98 -3.17
N LYS A 236 16.28 11.70 -3.23
CA LYS A 236 16.64 10.97 -4.46
C LYS A 236 16.18 9.52 -4.32
N PRO A 237 15.77 8.87 -5.43
CA PRO A 237 15.37 7.47 -5.43
C PRO A 237 16.51 6.50 -5.15
#